data_2b8c3b8e2eae1c0c017eabd385c3e241
#
_entry.id   2b8c3b8e2eae1c0c017eabd385c3e241
#
_cell.length_a   1.000
_cell.length_b   1.000
_cell.length_c   1.000
_cell.angle_alpha   90.00
_cell.angle_beta   90.00
_cell.angle_gamma   90.00
#
_symmetry.space_group_name_H-M   'P 1'
#
loop_
_entity.id
_entity.type
_entity.pdbx_description
1 polymer ?
#
loop_
_entity_poly.entity_id
_entity_poly.type
_entity_poly.pdbx_seq_one_letter_code
_entity_poly.pdbx_strand_id
1 'polypeptide(L)'
;MKKMTTYLLISIVAIIALVLIIGLFLPKERTFTKTAVLNSDVTKVFNIITDFKNQTTWRNDVKEIIVIDDNTWTEVPKKGTAITFKVKKQIKNEIFEIEIIEPKSFNGYWVGTFKQTNQDATEIEFKEVVTISNPFFRTLSYLFVDLDKTMDLYLENLKQKLSE
;
A
#
# COMPACT_ATOMS: atom_id res chain seq x y z
N MET A 1 24.74 25.68 -30.59
CA MET A 1 24.64 25.14 -29.20
C MET A 1 23.68 25.92 -28.33
N LYS A 2 23.77 27.24 -28.10
CA LYS A 2 22.86 28.00 -27.20
C LYS A 2 21.38 27.84 -27.51
N LYS A 3 20.95 27.91 -28.77
CA LYS A 3 19.53 27.75 -29.16
C LYS A 3 18.97 26.35 -28.82
N MET A 4 19.74 25.29 -29.03
CA MET A 4 19.36 23.91 -28.72
C MET A 4 19.15 23.71 -27.22
N THR A 5 20.05 24.26 -26.39
CA THR A 5 19.94 24.25 -24.93
C THR A 5 18.67 25.00 -24.46
N THR A 6 18.36 26.14 -25.09
CA THR A 6 17.15 26.92 -24.79
C THR A 6 15.88 26.13 -25.10
N TYR A 7 15.79 25.49 -26.26
CA TYR A 7 14.64 24.65 -26.62
C TYR A 7 14.48 23.46 -25.68
N LEU A 8 15.58 22.82 -25.27
CA LEU A 8 15.55 21.72 -24.30
C LEU A 8 14.99 22.19 -22.94
N LEU A 9 15.43 23.32 -22.43
CA LEU A 9 14.92 23.91 -21.18
C LEU A 9 13.41 24.23 -21.27
N ILE A 10 13.00 24.87 -22.36
CA ILE A 10 11.57 25.17 -22.59
C ILE A 10 10.74 23.88 -22.59
N SER A 11 11.20 22.83 -23.27
CA SER A 11 10.51 21.54 -23.33
C SER A 11 10.38 20.91 -21.95
N ILE A 12 11.43 20.94 -21.10
CA ILE A 12 11.38 20.41 -19.74
C ILE A 12 10.36 21.18 -18.88
N VAL A 13 10.38 22.52 -18.95
CA VAL A 13 9.42 23.36 -18.22
C VAL A 13 7.99 23.08 -18.68
N ALA A 14 7.76 22.94 -19.97
CA ALA A 14 6.45 22.62 -20.53
C ALA A 14 5.94 21.25 -20.05
N ILE A 15 6.81 20.23 -19.99
CA ILE A 15 6.46 18.89 -19.47
C ILE A 15 6.10 18.97 -17.98
N ILE A 16 6.88 19.66 -17.17
CA ILE A 16 6.59 19.83 -15.73
C ILE A 16 5.25 20.55 -15.55
N ALA A 17 5.00 21.62 -16.30
CA ALA A 17 3.74 22.36 -16.26
C ALA A 17 2.55 21.45 -16.64
N LEU A 18 2.70 20.64 -17.69
CA LEU A 18 1.68 19.68 -18.12
C LEU A 18 1.39 18.65 -17.02
N VAL A 19 2.41 18.07 -16.41
CA VAL A 19 2.27 17.11 -15.30
C VAL A 19 1.53 17.73 -14.12
N LEU A 20 1.85 18.97 -13.75
CA LEU A 20 1.16 19.70 -12.68
C LEU A 20 -0.32 19.95 -13.04
N ILE A 21 -0.61 20.41 -14.28
CA ILE A 21 -1.97 20.69 -14.74
C ILE A 21 -2.80 19.39 -14.69
N ILE A 22 -2.31 18.29 -15.22
CA ILE A 22 -3.00 16.99 -15.15
C ILE A 22 -3.29 16.64 -13.68
N GLY A 23 -2.31 16.79 -12.81
CA GLY A 23 -2.47 16.48 -11.39
C GLY A 23 -3.53 17.32 -10.67
N LEU A 24 -3.80 18.54 -11.11
CA LEU A 24 -4.86 19.37 -10.52
C LEU A 24 -6.27 18.79 -10.78
N PHE A 25 -6.46 18.10 -11.90
CA PHE A 25 -7.74 17.50 -12.27
C PHE A 25 -7.91 16.06 -11.77
N LEU A 26 -6.83 15.37 -11.40
CA LEU A 26 -6.91 14.01 -10.84
C LEU A 26 -7.45 14.03 -9.41
N PRO A 27 -8.26 13.02 -8.99
CA PRO A 27 -8.67 12.84 -7.60
C PRO A 27 -7.47 12.76 -6.66
N LYS A 28 -7.56 13.45 -5.51
CA LYS A 28 -6.51 13.43 -4.47
C LYS A 28 -6.45 12.09 -3.75
N GLU A 29 -7.61 11.47 -3.58
CA GLU A 29 -7.77 10.20 -2.89
C GLU A 29 -8.06 9.09 -3.88
N ARG A 30 -7.42 7.95 -3.66
CA ARG A 30 -7.67 6.69 -4.38
C ARG A 30 -8.01 5.63 -3.37
N THR A 31 -9.09 4.91 -3.61
CA THR A 31 -9.54 3.80 -2.76
C THR A 31 -9.51 2.51 -3.57
N PHE A 32 -8.96 1.47 -2.97
CA PHE A 32 -8.90 0.12 -3.52
C PHE A 32 -9.49 -0.84 -2.51
N THR A 33 -10.27 -1.81 -3.00
CA THR A 33 -10.89 -2.82 -2.13
C THR A 33 -10.75 -4.19 -2.79
N LYS A 34 -10.33 -5.18 -2.02
CA LYS A 34 -10.28 -6.59 -2.42
C LYS A 34 -10.99 -7.43 -1.39
N THR A 35 -11.81 -8.36 -1.87
CA THR A 35 -12.48 -9.37 -1.05
C THR A 35 -12.03 -10.76 -1.47
N ALA A 36 -11.89 -11.66 -0.53
CA ALA A 36 -11.57 -13.05 -0.81
C ALA A 36 -12.10 -13.96 0.30
N VAL A 37 -12.31 -15.23 -0.06
CA VAL A 37 -12.51 -16.30 0.91
C VAL A 37 -11.21 -17.11 0.97
N LEU A 38 -10.67 -17.25 2.18
CA LEU A 38 -9.46 -18.02 2.48
C LEU A 38 -9.84 -19.32 3.17
N ASN A 39 -9.29 -20.44 2.72
CA ASN A 39 -9.51 -21.75 3.32
C ASN A 39 -8.64 -21.91 4.57
N SER A 40 -8.96 -21.15 5.59
CA SER A 40 -8.23 -21.18 6.87
C SER A 40 -9.06 -20.52 7.97
N ASP A 41 -8.83 -20.95 9.21
CA ASP A 41 -9.39 -20.35 10.42
C ASP A 41 -9.05 -18.87 10.55
N VAL A 42 -9.97 -18.05 11.04
CA VAL A 42 -9.83 -16.61 11.16
C VAL A 42 -8.68 -16.20 12.09
N THR A 43 -8.39 -16.98 13.11
CA THR A 43 -7.30 -16.71 14.06
C THR A 43 -5.94 -16.90 13.36
N LYS A 44 -5.80 -17.94 12.53
CA LYS A 44 -4.58 -18.18 11.75
C LYS A 44 -4.37 -17.03 10.75
N VAL A 45 -5.41 -16.67 10.00
CA VAL A 45 -5.36 -15.56 9.03
C VAL A 45 -4.99 -14.26 9.70
N PHE A 46 -5.69 -13.90 10.78
CA PHE A 46 -5.47 -12.67 11.53
C PHE A 46 -4.05 -12.58 12.10
N ASN A 47 -3.56 -13.66 12.72
CA ASN A 47 -2.22 -13.69 13.31
C ASN A 47 -1.12 -13.51 12.25
N ILE A 48 -1.25 -14.12 11.06
CA ILE A 48 -0.27 -13.97 9.97
C ILE A 48 -0.21 -12.51 9.51
N ILE A 49 -1.36 -11.86 9.34
CA ILE A 49 -1.45 -10.48 8.84
C ILE A 49 -0.94 -9.47 9.88
N THR A 50 -1.28 -9.66 11.15
CA THR A 50 -0.91 -8.73 12.24
C THR A 50 0.53 -8.91 12.74
N ASP A 51 1.18 -10.03 12.41
CA ASP A 51 2.59 -10.26 12.72
C ASP A 51 3.49 -9.58 11.67
N PHE A 52 3.52 -8.24 11.71
CA PHE A 52 4.32 -7.46 10.77
C PHE A 52 5.82 -7.77 10.87
N LYS A 53 6.32 -8.22 12.02
CA LYS A 53 7.75 -8.55 12.25
C LYS A 53 8.22 -9.70 11.34
N ASN A 54 7.31 -10.61 11.00
CA ASN A 54 7.60 -11.79 10.20
C ASN A 54 7.09 -11.72 8.75
N GLN A 55 6.60 -10.58 8.28
CA GLN A 55 6.05 -10.43 6.92
C GLN A 55 7.06 -10.74 5.81
N THR A 56 8.35 -10.49 6.03
CA THR A 56 9.41 -10.84 5.06
C THR A 56 9.55 -12.34 4.79
N THR A 57 8.99 -13.19 5.66
CA THR A 57 9.06 -14.65 5.49
C THR A 57 8.08 -15.18 4.44
N TRP A 58 7.05 -14.40 4.11
CA TRP A 58 5.99 -14.81 3.18
C TRP A 58 5.66 -13.75 2.12
N ARG A 59 5.96 -12.47 2.34
CA ARG A 59 5.80 -11.40 1.35
C ARG A 59 7.05 -11.29 0.48
N ASN A 60 6.90 -11.55 -0.81
CA ASN A 60 8.01 -11.49 -1.75
C ASN A 60 8.33 -10.08 -2.28
N ASP A 61 7.48 -9.10 -2.00
CA ASP A 61 7.63 -7.68 -2.37
C ASP A 61 8.42 -6.87 -1.34
N VAL A 62 8.45 -7.31 -0.08
CA VAL A 62 9.15 -6.65 1.01
C VAL A 62 10.59 -7.17 1.12
N LYS A 63 11.55 -6.25 1.27
CA LYS A 63 12.96 -6.55 1.48
C LYS A 63 13.29 -6.66 2.97
N GLU A 64 12.73 -5.74 3.77
CA GLU A 64 13.07 -5.60 5.18
C GLU A 64 11.91 -4.96 5.95
N ILE A 65 11.74 -5.36 7.20
CA ILE A 65 10.87 -4.72 8.20
C ILE A 65 11.77 -4.13 9.29
N ILE A 66 11.69 -2.82 9.51
CA ILE A 66 12.38 -2.12 10.58
C ILE A 66 11.37 -1.83 11.68
N VAL A 67 11.43 -2.57 12.77
CA VAL A 67 10.55 -2.40 13.93
C VAL A 67 10.97 -1.16 14.71
N ILE A 68 10.04 -0.23 14.93
CA ILE A 68 10.26 0.99 15.73
C ILE A 68 9.75 0.77 17.16
N ASP A 69 8.50 0.28 17.27
CA ASP A 69 7.90 -0.14 18.54
C ASP A 69 6.84 -1.24 18.29
N ASP A 70 6.05 -1.62 19.29
CA ASP A 70 5.06 -2.70 19.18
C ASP A 70 3.87 -2.38 18.26
N ASN A 71 3.72 -1.12 17.86
CA ASN A 71 2.62 -0.66 16.99
C ASN A 71 3.11 0.09 15.75
N THR A 72 4.44 0.25 15.58
CA THR A 72 5.02 1.09 14.53
C THR A 72 6.20 0.38 13.87
N TRP A 73 6.19 0.33 12.55
CA TRP A 73 7.27 -0.26 11.76
C TRP A 73 7.43 0.43 10.41
N THR A 74 8.59 0.27 9.81
CA THR A 74 8.85 0.68 8.43
C THR A 74 8.97 -0.55 7.54
N GLU A 75 8.19 -0.59 6.48
CA GLU A 75 8.36 -1.53 5.38
C GLU A 75 9.32 -0.95 4.35
N VAL A 76 10.40 -1.65 4.08
CA VAL A 76 11.33 -1.35 2.99
C VAL A 76 11.01 -2.30 1.85
N PRO A 77 10.35 -1.84 0.76
CA PRO A 77 10.04 -2.70 -0.37
C PRO A 77 11.29 -3.04 -1.18
N LYS A 78 11.24 -4.11 -1.98
CA LYS A 78 12.30 -4.42 -2.96
C LYS A 78 12.41 -3.36 -4.06
N LYS A 79 11.33 -2.65 -4.35
CA LYS A 79 11.25 -1.53 -5.30
C LYS A 79 10.31 -0.46 -4.75
N GLY A 80 10.71 0.80 -4.85
CA GLY A 80 9.89 1.92 -4.42
C GLY A 80 10.37 2.56 -3.12
N THR A 81 9.48 3.30 -2.48
CA THR A 81 9.75 4.11 -1.29
C THR A 81 9.42 3.34 -0.03
N ALA A 82 10.29 3.42 0.98
CA ALA A 82 10.00 2.89 2.31
C ALA A 82 8.80 3.63 2.94
N ILE A 83 7.92 2.89 3.60
CA ILE A 83 6.69 3.41 4.20
C ILE A 83 6.67 3.02 5.67
N THR A 84 6.42 3.99 6.54
CA THR A 84 6.24 3.76 7.97
C THR A 84 4.75 3.71 8.29
N PHE A 85 4.35 2.61 8.89
CA PHE A 85 2.98 2.35 9.34
C PHE A 85 2.88 2.43 10.86
N LYS A 86 1.69 2.78 11.32
CA LYS A 86 1.30 2.71 12.72
C LYS A 86 -0.05 2.04 12.88
N VAL A 87 -0.18 1.13 13.83
CA VAL A 87 -1.46 0.51 14.18
C VAL A 87 -2.40 1.58 14.71
N LYS A 88 -3.56 1.69 14.13
CA LYS A 88 -4.63 2.62 14.51
C LYS A 88 -5.75 1.93 15.26
N LYS A 89 -6.09 0.71 14.83
CA LYS A 89 -7.12 -0.10 15.45
C LYS A 89 -6.82 -1.59 15.25
N GLN A 90 -6.97 -2.36 16.33
CA GLN A 90 -6.87 -3.81 16.26
C GLN A 90 -7.94 -4.44 17.15
N ILE A 91 -8.86 -5.19 16.55
CA ILE A 91 -9.84 -6.02 17.22
C ILE A 91 -9.57 -7.45 16.76
N LYS A 92 -9.22 -8.31 17.71
CA LYS A 92 -8.79 -9.69 17.40
C LYS A 92 -9.82 -10.42 16.55
N ASN A 93 -9.39 -11.00 15.44
CA ASN A 93 -10.18 -11.77 14.48
C ASN A 93 -11.29 -10.98 13.75
N GLU A 94 -11.33 -9.64 13.88
CA GLU A 94 -12.36 -8.81 13.27
C GLU A 94 -11.79 -7.67 12.43
N ILE A 95 -10.90 -6.83 13.00
CA ILE A 95 -10.41 -5.62 12.34
C ILE A 95 -8.92 -5.42 12.63
N PHE A 96 -8.16 -5.11 11.58
CA PHE A 96 -6.81 -4.58 11.70
C PHE A 96 -6.68 -3.35 10.79
N GLU A 97 -6.45 -2.17 11.39
CA GLU A 97 -6.32 -0.90 10.70
C GLU A 97 -4.96 -0.28 11.01
N ILE A 98 -4.25 0.13 9.96
CA ILE A 98 -2.96 0.81 10.04
C ILE A 98 -3.02 2.10 9.24
N GLU A 99 -2.27 3.12 9.68
CA GLU A 99 -2.13 4.39 8.98
C GLU A 99 -0.69 4.61 8.52
N ILE A 100 -0.53 5.31 7.41
CA ILE A 100 0.76 5.74 6.89
C ILE A 100 1.18 7.01 7.64
N ILE A 101 2.31 6.96 8.35
CA ILE A 101 2.86 8.11 9.06
C ILE A 101 4.10 8.72 8.39
N GLU A 102 4.80 7.96 7.55
CA GLU A 102 5.89 8.40 6.66
C GLU A 102 5.84 7.62 5.33
N PRO A 103 6.26 8.26 4.22
CA PRO A 103 6.77 9.62 4.03
C PRO A 103 5.64 10.67 4.05
N LYS A 104 5.97 11.95 4.33
CA LYS A 104 4.98 13.06 4.35
C LYS A 104 4.47 13.48 2.96
N SER A 105 5.00 12.91 1.89
CA SER A 105 4.57 13.22 0.51
C SER A 105 3.18 12.67 0.15
N PHE A 106 2.73 11.65 0.86
CA PHE A 106 1.38 11.09 0.81
C PHE A 106 0.99 10.56 2.18
N ASN A 107 -0.30 10.35 2.39
CA ASN A 107 -0.85 9.71 3.57
C ASN A 107 -1.94 8.71 3.15
N GLY A 108 -2.43 7.96 4.11
CA GLY A 108 -3.47 6.96 3.85
C GLY A 108 -3.60 5.97 4.99
N TYR A 109 -4.42 5.00 4.77
CA TYR A 109 -4.62 3.89 5.70
C TYR A 109 -4.96 2.61 4.94
N TRP A 110 -4.68 1.49 5.58
CA TRP A 110 -5.13 0.19 5.15
C TRP A 110 -5.96 -0.43 6.28
N VAL A 111 -7.07 -1.08 5.93
CA VAL A 111 -7.91 -1.80 6.88
C VAL A 111 -8.25 -3.17 6.32
N GLY A 112 -8.02 -4.20 7.14
CA GLY A 112 -8.51 -5.56 6.92
C GLY A 112 -9.67 -5.86 7.86
N THR A 113 -10.78 -6.37 7.32
CA THR A 113 -11.87 -6.95 8.09
C THR A 113 -11.88 -8.46 7.88
N PHE A 114 -12.22 -9.20 8.93
CA PHE A 114 -12.14 -10.65 8.98
C PHE A 114 -13.44 -11.21 9.51
N LYS A 115 -13.98 -12.23 8.85
CA LYS A 115 -15.21 -12.87 9.25
C LYS A 115 -15.12 -14.38 9.05
N GLN A 116 -15.22 -15.13 10.13
CA GLN A 116 -15.33 -16.58 10.04
C GLN A 116 -16.65 -16.95 9.33
N THR A 117 -16.60 -17.72 8.25
CA THR A 117 -17.78 -18.16 7.50
C THR A 117 -18.16 -19.60 7.81
N ASN A 118 -17.16 -20.43 8.08
CA ASN A 118 -17.29 -21.80 8.58
C ASN A 118 -16.02 -22.19 9.34
N GLN A 119 -15.91 -23.43 9.82
CA GLN A 119 -14.82 -23.85 10.68
C GLN A 119 -13.42 -23.61 10.06
N ASP A 120 -13.28 -23.77 8.74
CA ASP A 120 -12.00 -23.69 8.03
C ASP A 120 -12.02 -22.63 6.92
N ALA A 121 -12.90 -21.63 6.99
CA ALA A 121 -12.94 -20.57 5.99
C ALA A 121 -13.20 -19.20 6.59
N THR A 122 -12.42 -18.23 6.12
CA THR A 122 -12.48 -16.83 6.51
C THR A 122 -12.75 -15.95 5.28
N GLU A 123 -13.81 -15.17 5.34
CA GLU A 123 -14.04 -14.06 4.43
C GLU A 123 -13.22 -12.85 4.91
N ILE A 124 -12.49 -12.25 3.98
CA ILE A 124 -11.71 -11.04 4.23
C ILE A 124 -12.12 -9.93 3.27
N GLU A 125 -12.09 -8.70 3.75
CA GLU A 125 -12.11 -7.50 2.92
C GLU A 125 -10.91 -6.63 3.30
N PHE A 126 -10.07 -6.29 2.31
CA PHE A 126 -8.96 -5.38 2.44
C PHE A 126 -9.29 -4.09 1.70
N LYS A 127 -9.16 -2.98 2.39
CA LYS A 127 -9.36 -1.65 1.84
C LYS A 127 -8.13 -0.80 2.07
N GLU A 128 -7.61 -0.22 1.01
CA GLU A 128 -6.52 0.75 1.04
C GLU A 128 -7.00 2.09 0.53
N VAL A 129 -6.69 3.13 1.26
CA VAL A 129 -6.95 4.52 0.88
C VAL A 129 -5.64 5.27 0.88
N VAL A 130 -5.30 5.89 -0.26
CA VAL A 130 -4.08 6.69 -0.43
C VAL A 130 -4.46 8.08 -0.88
N THR A 131 -3.96 9.09 -0.17
CA THR A 131 -4.19 10.52 -0.47
C THR A 131 -2.88 11.22 -0.83
N ILE A 132 -2.83 11.81 -2.03
CA ILE A 132 -1.67 12.56 -2.53
C ILE A 132 -2.07 14.00 -2.78
N SER A 133 -1.66 14.91 -1.89
CA SER A 133 -2.03 16.33 -1.96
C SER A 133 -1.26 17.08 -3.06
N ASN A 134 0.01 16.75 -3.28
CA ASN A 134 0.84 17.40 -4.28
C ASN A 134 0.45 16.95 -5.70
N PRO A 135 0.06 17.87 -6.63
CA PRO A 135 -0.39 17.50 -7.96
C PRO A 135 0.68 16.83 -8.83
N PHE A 136 1.96 17.20 -8.66
CA PHE A 136 3.06 16.57 -9.38
C PHE A 136 3.19 15.08 -9.02
N PHE A 137 3.32 14.78 -7.73
CA PHE A 137 3.41 13.39 -7.25
C PHE A 137 2.13 12.60 -7.51
N ARG A 138 0.97 13.29 -7.52
CA ARG A 138 -0.31 12.67 -7.87
C ARG A 138 -0.30 12.14 -9.30
N THR A 139 0.10 12.97 -10.27
CA THR A 139 0.21 12.54 -11.66
C THR A 139 1.19 11.37 -11.81
N LEU A 140 2.37 11.43 -11.18
CA LEU A 140 3.33 10.33 -11.22
C LEU A 140 2.76 9.05 -10.61
N SER A 141 2.02 9.16 -9.50
CA SER A 141 1.37 8.00 -8.87
C SER A 141 0.35 7.33 -9.81
N TYR A 142 -0.44 8.10 -10.54
CA TYR A 142 -1.39 7.53 -11.51
C TYR A 142 -0.71 6.84 -12.70
N LEU A 143 0.49 7.29 -13.07
CA LEU A 143 1.24 6.74 -14.20
C LEU A 143 2.09 5.51 -13.82
N PHE A 144 2.60 5.46 -12.59
CA PHE A 144 3.65 4.50 -12.23
C PHE A 144 3.30 3.59 -11.03
N VAL A 145 2.21 3.86 -10.31
CA VAL A 145 1.83 3.07 -9.14
C VAL A 145 0.48 2.40 -9.37
N ASP A 146 0.52 1.08 -9.48
CA ASP A 146 -0.65 0.21 -9.59
C ASP A 146 -0.94 -0.43 -8.22
N LEU A 147 -1.76 0.26 -7.41
CA LEU A 147 -2.13 -0.20 -6.07
C LEU A 147 -3.04 -1.43 -6.12
N ASP A 148 -3.87 -1.57 -7.15
CA ASP A 148 -4.72 -2.74 -7.34
C ASP A 148 -3.87 -4.02 -7.46
N LYS A 149 -2.84 -3.94 -8.30
CA LYS A 149 -1.87 -5.03 -8.47
C LYS A 149 -1.05 -5.32 -7.21
N THR A 150 -0.75 -4.28 -6.41
CA THR A 150 -0.05 -4.46 -5.13
C THR A 150 -0.89 -5.27 -4.15
N MET A 151 -2.20 -4.98 -4.07
CA MET A 151 -3.13 -5.74 -3.23
C MET A 151 -3.33 -7.18 -3.73
N ASP A 152 -3.36 -7.39 -5.04
CA ASP A 152 -3.43 -8.74 -5.61
C ASP A 152 -2.20 -9.57 -5.23
N LEU A 153 -1.00 -8.99 -5.34
CA LEU A 153 0.24 -9.64 -4.94
C LEU A 153 0.27 -9.99 -3.44
N TYR A 154 -0.21 -9.05 -2.59
CA TYR A 154 -0.34 -9.31 -1.17
C TYR A 154 -1.25 -10.50 -0.88
N LEU A 155 -2.44 -10.54 -1.51
CA LEU A 155 -3.38 -11.66 -1.37
C LEU A 155 -2.82 -12.98 -1.88
N GLU A 156 -2.10 -12.96 -2.98
CA GLU A 156 -1.43 -14.16 -3.52
C GLU A 156 -0.40 -14.72 -2.54
N ASN A 157 0.49 -13.86 -2.03
CA ASN A 157 1.48 -14.24 -1.02
C ASN A 157 0.80 -14.78 0.25
N LEU A 158 -0.29 -14.16 0.71
CA LEU A 158 -1.04 -14.62 1.88
C LEU A 158 -1.66 -16.00 1.63
N LYS A 159 -2.26 -16.25 0.46
CA LYS A 159 -2.82 -17.56 0.09
C LYS A 159 -1.76 -18.63 0.06
N GLN A 160 -0.58 -18.33 -0.48
CA GLN A 160 0.56 -19.26 -0.48
C GLN A 160 0.97 -19.59 0.95
N LYS A 161 1.11 -18.58 1.83
CA LYS A 161 1.46 -18.78 3.25
C LYS A 161 0.44 -19.63 4.01
N LEU A 162 -0.83 -19.48 3.71
CA LEU A 162 -1.89 -20.26 4.36
C LEU A 162 -1.96 -21.70 3.90
N SER A 163 -1.43 -22.03 2.71
CA SER A 163 -1.38 -23.38 2.15
C SER A 163 -0.18 -24.22 2.63
N GLU A 164 0.78 -23.62 3.32
CA GLU A 164 1.89 -24.29 4.02
C GLU A 164 1.40 -24.89 5.37
#